data_8bf5e5e4205882b65c87421218d6e81b
#
_entry.id   8bf5e5e4205882b65c87421218d6e81b
#
_cell.length_a   1.000
_cell.length_b   1.000
_cell.length_c   1.000
_cell.angle_alpha   90.00
_cell.angle_beta   90.00
_cell.angle_gamma   90.00
#
_symmetry.space_group_name_H-M   'P 1'
#
loop_
_entity.id
_entity.type
_entity.pdbx_description
1 polymer ?
#
loop_
_entity_poly.entity_id
_entity_poly.type
_entity_poly.pdbx_seq_one_letter_code
_entity_poly.pdbx_strand_id
1 'polypeptide(L)'
;LDDQGRVALVEQYRHSVGERLLELPAGLLDMHAEDELNCAKRELQEEAGLAADEWGVLVDLVTSPGFAEEAVRVFIARGLHEVERPEAENEEADMGFAWVDLEEAADKALRGEVVNSIAVSGILAAARLVARGDAPRPIDDPFRLRPTSLANRRAEQGVVPDMKRI
;
A
#
# COMPACT_ATOMS: atom_id res chain seq x y z
N LEU A 1 11.41 -1.80 -0.94
CA LEU A 1 12.63 -2.34 -0.31
C LEU A 1 13.81 -1.45 -0.63
N ASP A 2 14.59 -1.07 0.40
CA ASP A 2 15.84 -0.36 0.22
C ASP A 2 17.01 -1.29 -0.18
N ASP A 3 18.18 -0.70 -0.43
CA ASP A 3 19.40 -1.44 -0.82
C ASP A 3 19.97 -2.31 0.31
N GLN A 4 19.49 -2.15 1.53
CA GLN A 4 19.86 -2.96 2.69
C GLN A 4 18.89 -4.12 2.94
N GLY A 5 17.87 -4.27 2.08
CA GLY A 5 16.84 -5.31 2.21
C GLY A 5 15.79 -5.01 3.28
N ARG A 6 15.63 -3.72 3.67
CA ARG A 6 14.63 -3.32 4.65
C ARG A 6 13.35 -2.86 3.94
N VAL A 7 12.21 -3.15 4.56
CA VAL A 7 10.89 -2.68 4.14
C VAL A 7 10.51 -1.42 4.91
N ALA A 8 9.94 -0.44 4.20
CA ALA A 8 9.32 0.74 4.80
C ALA A 8 7.95 0.36 5.36
N LEU A 9 7.76 0.55 6.66
CA LEU A 9 6.48 0.35 7.34
C LEU A 9 6.02 1.66 7.97
N VAL A 10 4.72 1.88 7.96
CA VAL A 10 4.06 2.95 8.69
C VAL A 10 3.29 2.37 9.87
N GLU A 11 3.14 3.14 10.94
CA GLU A 11 2.33 2.78 12.09
C GLU A 11 1.15 3.75 12.19
N GLN A 12 -0.06 3.24 12.05
CA GLN A 12 -1.27 4.04 12.06
C GLN A 12 -2.30 3.51 13.07
N TYR A 13 -2.99 4.44 13.77
CA TYR A 13 -4.12 4.07 14.62
C TYR A 13 -5.35 3.76 13.77
N ARG A 14 -5.89 2.57 13.91
CA ARG A 14 -7.10 2.12 13.21
C ARG A 14 -8.28 2.09 14.19
N HIS A 15 -9.10 3.13 14.14
CA HIS A 15 -10.24 3.30 15.05
C HIS A 15 -11.20 2.10 15.08
N SER A 16 -11.41 1.44 13.94
CA SER A 16 -12.30 0.28 13.83
C SER A 16 -11.89 -0.93 14.65
N VAL A 17 -10.61 -1.06 14.96
CA VAL A 17 -10.05 -2.14 15.80
C VAL A 17 -9.49 -1.63 17.13
N GLY A 18 -9.38 -0.30 17.32
CA GLY A 18 -8.92 0.31 18.55
C GLY A 18 -7.41 0.19 18.82
N GLU A 19 -6.61 -0.11 17.79
CA GLU A 19 -5.19 -0.42 17.92
C GLU A 19 -4.34 0.34 16.90
N ARG A 20 -3.04 0.50 17.21
CA ARG A 20 -2.06 0.94 16.22
C ARG A 20 -1.52 -0.28 15.48
N LEU A 21 -1.54 -0.21 14.16
CA LEU A 21 -1.10 -1.32 13.30
C LEU A 21 0.13 -0.93 12.50
N LEU A 22 1.05 -1.89 12.33
CA LEU A 22 2.12 -1.79 11.35
C LEU A 22 1.57 -2.15 9.96
N GLU A 23 1.73 -1.24 9.01
CA GLU A 23 1.14 -1.33 7.68
C GLU A 23 2.17 -0.97 6.60
N LEU A 24 1.90 -1.35 5.36
CA LEU A 24 2.60 -0.81 4.20
C LEU A 24 2.00 0.55 3.85
N PRO A 25 2.77 1.52 3.33
CA PRO A 25 2.20 2.74 2.75
C PRO A 25 1.12 2.40 1.74
N ALA A 26 -0.09 2.93 1.91
CA ALA A 26 -1.26 2.53 1.13
C ALA A 26 -2.36 3.58 1.15
N GLY A 27 -2.99 3.80 0.01
CA GLY A 27 -4.11 4.71 -0.10
C GLY A 27 -5.20 4.24 -1.06
N LEU A 28 -6.24 5.05 -1.15
CA LEU A 28 -7.42 4.78 -1.96
C LEU A 28 -7.24 5.31 -3.39
N LEU A 29 -7.76 4.56 -4.36
CA LEU A 29 -7.93 5.01 -5.75
C LEU A 29 -9.15 5.95 -5.85
N ASP A 30 -9.10 7.07 -5.16
CA ASP A 30 -10.21 8.02 -5.03
C ASP A 30 -10.04 9.26 -5.91
N MET A 31 -8.87 9.48 -6.47
CA MET A 31 -8.62 10.59 -7.39
C MET A 31 -9.08 10.25 -8.81
N HIS A 32 -9.74 11.21 -9.45
CA HIS A 32 -10.27 11.02 -10.81
C HIS A 32 -9.14 10.75 -11.82
N ALA A 33 -9.26 9.66 -12.57
CA ALA A 33 -8.30 9.22 -13.59
C ALA A 33 -6.91 8.83 -13.05
N GLU A 34 -6.73 8.67 -11.74
CA GLU A 34 -5.50 8.12 -11.18
C GLU A 34 -5.45 6.61 -11.42
N ASP A 35 -4.32 6.12 -11.94
CA ASP A 35 -4.05 4.70 -12.02
C ASP A 35 -3.41 4.18 -10.73
N GLU A 36 -3.36 2.86 -10.57
CA GLU A 36 -2.90 2.19 -9.35
C GLU A 36 -1.43 2.52 -9.02
N LEU A 37 -0.57 2.64 -10.04
CA LEU A 37 0.84 2.95 -9.84
C LEU A 37 1.06 4.39 -9.41
N ASN A 38 0.32 5.34 -9.99
CA ASN A 38 0.41 6.75 -9.59
C ASN A 38 -0.12 6.94 -8.16
N CYS A 39 -1.20 6.27 -7.79
CA CYS A 39 -1.68 6.22 -6.41
C CYS A 39 -0.59 5.68 -5.47
N ALA A 40 0.00 4.53 -5.78
CA ALA A 40 1.06 3.95 -4.94
C ALA A 40 2.29 4.86 -4.79
N LYS A 41 2.67 5.60 -5.85
CA LYS A 41 3.77 6.58 -5.80
C LYS A 41 3.43 7.77 -4.92
N ARG A 42 2.22 8.29 -5.05
CA ARG A 42 1.73 9.43 -4.26
C ARG A 42 1.69 9.07 -2.77
N GLU A 43 1.09 7.93 -2.42
CA GLU A 43 0.99 7.48 -1.03
C GLU A 43 2.37 7.16 -0.42
N LEU A 44 3.29 6.59 -1.19
CA LEU A 44 4.66 6.38 -0.73
C LEU A 44 5.34 7.71 -0.36
N GLN A 45 5.09 8.77 -1.13
CA GLN A 45 5.60 10.10 -0.82
C GLN A 45 4.89 10.72 0.38
N GLU A 46 3.55 10.69 0.40
CA GLU A 46 2.72 11.32 1.44
C GLU A 46 2.95 10.67 2.81
N GLU A 47 2.96 9.35 2.88
CA GLU A 47 3.05 8.62 4.14
C GLU A 47 4.50 8.37 4.61
N ALA A 48 5.43 8.13 3.67
CA ALA A 48 6.79 7.74 4.00
C ALA A 48 7.87 8.77 3.62
N GLY A 49 7.57 9.81 2.83
CA GLY A 49 8.56 10.76 2.32
C GLY A 49 9.57 10.11 1.38
N LEU A 50 9.14 9.10 0.63
CA LEU A 50 9.99 8.31 -0.26
C LEU A 50 9.48 8.35 -1.70
N ALA A 51 10.43 8.29 -2.65
CA ALA A 51 10.17 7.94 -4.04
C ALA A 51 11.00 6.71 -4.42
N ALA A 52 10.71 6.10 -5.58
CA ALA A 52 11.38 4.91 -6.05
C ALA A 52 11.59 4.94 -7.56
N ASP A 53 12.71 4.37 -8.00
CA ASP A 53 13.09 4.31 -9.42
C ASP A 53 12.47 3.11 -10.15
N GLU A 54 12.31 1.98 -9.46
CA GLU A 54 11.84 0.73 -10.03
C GLU A 54 10.57 0.23 -9.33
N TRP A 55 9.61 -0.21 -10.13
CA TRP A 55 8.32 -0.70 -9.67
C TRP A 55 7.93 -2.01 -10.36
N GLY A 56 7.28 -2.89 -9.62
CA GLY A 56 6.69 -4.10 -10.16
C GLY A 56 5.47 -4.52 -9.36
N VAL A 57 4.55 -5.23 -9.98
CA VAL A 57 3.37 -5.75 -9.29
C VAL A 57 3.78 -6.98 -8.47
N LEU A 58 3.54 -6.93 -7.17
CA LEU A 58 3.90 -8.01 -6.25
C LEU A 58 2.74 -9.01 -6.10
N VAL A 59 1.59 -8.52 -5.62
CA VAL A 59 0.41 -9.37 -5.39
C VAL A 59 -0.88 -8.56 -5.51
N ASP A 60 -1.94 -9.19 -6.02
CA ASP A 60 -3.31 -8.68 -6.00
C ASP A 60 -4.13 -9.43 -4.95
N LEU A 61 -4.91 -8.70 -4.18
CA LEU A 61 -5.68 -9.22 -3.05
C LEU A 61 -7.16 -8.87 -3.21
N VAL A 62 -8.03 -9.77 -2.77
CA VAL A 62 -9.42 -9.46 -2.44
C VAL A 62 -9.56 -9.64 -0.94
N THR A 63 -9.84 -8.55 -0.23
CA THR A 63 -9.71 -8.51 1.23
C THR A 63 -10.90 -9.14 1.95
N SER A 64 -12.12 -8.81 1.52
CA SER A 64 -13.35 -9.18 2.23
C SER A 64 -14.48 -9.60 1.28
N PRO A 65 -14.30 -10.67 0.46
CA PRO A 65 -15.21 -11.01 -0.64
C PRO A 65 -16.62 -11.41 -0.19
N GLY A 66 -16.84 -11.65 1.09
CA GLY A 66 -18.14 -11.99 1.63
C GLY A 66 -19.09 -10.80 1.79
N PHE A 67 -18.58 -9.55 1.82
CA PHE A 67 -19.41 -8.37 2.07
C PHE A 67 -18.90 -7.07 1.44
N ALA A 68 -17.67 -7.02 0.95
CA ALA A 68 -17.11 -5.82 0.33
C ALA A 68 -16.54 -6.13 -1.05
N GLU A 69 -16.75 -5.20 -1.98
CA GLU A 69 -16.05 -5.17 -3.27
C GLU A 69 -14.73 -4.41 -3.09
N GLU A 70 -13.82 -4.96 -2.31
CA GLU A 70 -12.52 -4.37 -2.07
C GLU A 70 -11.43 -5.27 -2.65
N ALA A 71 -10.62 -4.70 -3.53
CA ALA A 71 -9.43 -5.35 -4.03
C ALA A 71 -8.24 -4.39 -3.91
N VAL A 72 -7.07 -4.93 -3.63
CA VAL A 72 -5.84 -4.17 -3.40
C VAL A 72 -4.74 -4.74 -4.29
N ARG A 73 -4.00 -3.85 -4.95
CA ARG A 73 -2.77 -4.19 -5.65
C ARG A 73 -1.58 -3.73 -4.82
N VAL A 74 -0.70 -4.66 -4.49
CA VAL A 74 0.55 -4.38 -3.79
C VAL A 74 1.68 -4.35 -4.81
N PHE A 75 2.43 -3.25 -4.81
CA PHE A 75 3.64 -3.10 -5.61
C PHE A 75 4.89 -3.37 -4.77
N ILE A 76 5.95 -3.82 -5.43
CA ILE A 76 7.29 -3.75 -4.89
C ILE A 76 8.02 -2.57 -5.54
N ALA A 77 8.63 -1.71 -4.70
CA ALA A 77 9.40 -0.55 -5.12
C ALA A 77 10.86 -0.71 -4.71
N ARG A 78 11.79 -0.31 -5.56
CA ARG A 78 13.24 -0.36 -5.35
C ARG A 78 13.91 0.94 -5.82
N GLY A 79 15.19 1.14 -5.47
CA GLY A 79 15.86 2.41 -5.72
C GLY A 79 15.20 3.53 -4.94
N LEU A 80 14.94 3.27 -3.65
CA LEU A 80 14.25 4.21 -2.78
C LEU A 80 15.17 5.39 -2.42
N HIS A 81 14.62 6.59 -2.51
CA HIS A 81 15.29 7.82 -2.11
C HIS A 81 14.31 8.77 -1.41
N GLU A 82 14.85 9.61 -0.51
CA GLU A 82 14.06 10.59 0.23
C GLU A 82 13.60 11.72 -0.68
N VAL A 83 12.37 12.14 -0.49
CA VAL A 83 11.76 13.29 -1.14
C VAL A 83 11.02 14.15 -0.12
N GLU A 84 10.74 15.41 -0.47
CA GLU A 84 9.95 16.28 0.38
C GLU A 84 8.56 15.66 0.61
N ARG A 85 8.22 15.49 1.88
CA ARG A 85 6.91 15.04 2.31
C ARG A 85 5.96 16.24 2.31
N PRO A 86 4.79 16.16 1.67
CA PRO A 86 3.77 17.21 1.80
C PRO A 86 3.41 17.45 3.28
N GLU A 87 2.84 18.62 3.58
CA GLU A 87 2.31 18.87 4.92
C GLU A 87 1.26 17.79 5.26
N ALA A 88 1.52 17.07 6.35
CA ALA A 88 0.65 15.98 6.79
C ALA A 88 -0.72 16.54 7.22
N GLU A 89 -1.78 16.04 6.63
CA GLU A 89 -3.14 16.41 6.99
C GLU A 89 -3.78 15.32 7.87
N ASN A 90 -4.46 15.75 8.94
CA ASN A 90 -5.32 14.89 9.79
C ASN A 90 -4.62 13.60 10.29
N GLU A 91 -4.97 12.45 9.71
CA GLU A 91 -4.52 11.13 10.15
C GLU A 91 -3.02 10.89 9.91
N GLU A 92 -2.45 11.51 8.88
CA GLU A 92 -1.03 11.39 8.54
C GLU A 92 -0.10 12.06 9.57
N ALA A 93 -0.61 13.05 10.32
CA ALA A 93 0.18 13.79 11.32
C ALA A 93 0.58 12.94 12.53
N ASP A 94 -0.17 11.86 12.82
CA ASP A 94 0.10 10.91 13.93
C ASP A 94 0.68 9.58 13.44
N MET A 95 1.12 9.51 12.19
CA MET A 95 1.66 8.30 11.58
C MET A 95 3.14 8.12 11.95
N GLY A 96 3.47 6.95 12.50
CA GLY A 96 4.84 6.52 12.73
C GLY A 96 5.46 5.94 11.45
N PHE A 97 6.79 5.94 11.37
CA PHE A 97 7.54 5.34 10.26
C PHE A 97 8.70 4.50 10.80
N ALA A 98 8.94 3.33 10.21
CA ALA A 98 10.04 2.45 10.57
C ALA A 98 10.61 1.70 9.36
N TRP A 99 11.93 1.57 9.33
CA TRP A 99 12.62 0.60 8.50
C TRP A 99 12.77 -0.73 9.25
N VAL A 100 12.29 -1.81 8.68
CA VAL A 100 12.38 -3.15 9.26
C VAL A 100 13.03 -4.09 8.23
N ASP A 101 14.00 -4.90 8.66
CA ASP A 101 14.56 -5.96 7.82
C ASP A 101 13.43 -6.86 7.30
N LEU A 102 13.51 -7.27 6.01
CA LEU A 102 12.41 -7.99 5.37
C LEU A 102 12.13 -9.36 6.03
N GLU A 103 13.16 -10.09 6.43
CA GLU A 103 12.99 -11.37 7.12
C GLU A 103 12.41 -11.16 8.52
N GLU A 104 12.87 -10.12 9.26
CA GLU A 104 12.29 -9.76 10.55
C GLU A 104 10.83 -9.31 10.41
N ALA A 105 10.48 -8.58 9.34
CA ALA A 105 9.09 -8.20 9.07
C ALA A 105 8.21 -9.43 8.78
N ALA A 106 8.75 -10.42 8.05
CA ALA A 106 8.07 -11.69 7.80
C ALA A 106 7.88 -12.48 9.10
N ASP A 107 8.90 -12.54 9.96
CA ASP A 107 8.81 -13.16 11.27
C ASP A 107 7.79 -12.45 12.17
N LYS A 108 7.73 -11.11 12.16
CA LYS A 108 6.71 -10.32 12.86
C LYS A 108 5.30 -10.68 12.41
N ALA A 109 5.09 -10.88 11.11
CA ALA A 109 3.80 -11.31 10.57
C ALA A 109 3.43 -12.72 11.11
N LEU A 110 4.40 -13.67 11.13
CA LEU A 110 4.17 -15.02 11.64
C LEU A 110 3.93 -15.06 13.14
N ARG A 111 4.51 -14.13 13.92
CA ARG A 111 4.28 -14.02 15.37
C ARG A 111 3.01 -13.22 15.72
N GLY A 112 2.31 -12.64 14.73
CA GLY A 112 1.11 -11.83 14.95
C GLY A 112 1.40 -10.41 15.48
N GLU A 113 2.60 -9.90 15.26
CA GLU A 113 2.97 -8.52 15.55
C GLU A 113 2.60 -7.58 14.39
N VAL A 114 2.58 -8.08 13.16
CA VAL A 114 1.99 -7.44 11.98
C VAL A 114 0.71 -8.20 11.65
N VAL A 115 -0.44 -7.52 11.76
CA VAL A 115 -1.76 -8.15 11.62
C VAL A 115 -2.61 -7.53 10.51
N ASN A 116 -2.21 -6.39 9.96
CA ASN A 116 -2.87 -5.82 8.78
C ASN A 116 -2.75 -6.79 7.60
N SER A 117 -3.87 -7.21 7.02
CA SER A 117 -3.91 -8.26 5.99
C SER A 117 -3.11 -7.92 4.73
N ILE A 118 -3.09 -6.65 4.34
CA ILE A 118 -2.34 -6.15 3.17
C ILE A 118 -0.84 -6.20 3.48
N ALA A 119 -0.44 -5.72 4.67
CA ALA A 119 0.96 -5.74 5.11
C ALA A 119 1.47 -7.18 5.23
N VAL A 120 0.74 -8.07 5.89
CA VAL A 120 1.09 -9.50 6.01
C VAL A 120 1.29 -10.12 4.63
N SER A 121 0.33 -9.92 3.71
CA SER A 121 0.40 -10.50 2.36
C SER A 121 1.57 -9.93 1.55
N GLY A 122 1.76 -8.61 1.58
CA GLY A 122 2.84 -7.94 0.86
C GLY A 122 4.22 -8.32 1.37
N ILE A 123 4.42 -8.33 2.70
CA ILE A 123 5.69 -8.71 3.34
C ILE A 123 6.06 -10.15 2.99
N LEU A 124 5.14 -11.11 3.19
CA LEU A 124 5.41 -12.52 2.92
C LEU A 124 5.63 -12.79 1.41
N ALA A 125 4.90 -12.09 0.53
CA ALA A 125 5.12 -12.18 -0.92
C ALA A 125 6.49 -11.61 -1.31
N ALA A 126 6.89 -10.46 -0.74
CA ALA A 126 8.19 -9.86 -0.98
C ALA A 126 9.34 -10.77 -0.48
N ALA A 127 9.25 -11.30 0.74
CA ALA A 127 10.22 -12.24 1.29
C ALA A 127 10.36 -13.47 0.39
N ARG A 128 9.23 -14.02 -0.08
CA ARG A 128 9.25 -15.17 -1.00
C ARG A 128 9.89 -14.85 -2.35
N LEU A 129 9.56 -13.68 -2.93
CA LEU A 129 10.10 -13.23 -4.22
C LEU A 129 11.61 -13.03 -4.13
N VAL A 130 12.08 -12.34 -3.07
CA VAL A 130 13.52 -12.08 -2.83
C VAL A 130 14.29 -13.37 -2.60
N ALA A 131 13.78 -14.27 -1.75
CA ALA A 131 14.42 -15.54 -1.45
C ALA A 131 14.59 -16.46 -2.68
N ARG A 132 13.73 -16.30 -3.69
CA ARG A 132 13.83 -17.05 -4.96
C ARG A 132 14.69 -16.36 -6.02
N GLY A 133 14.97 -15.07 -5.84
CA GLY A 133 15.57 -14.25 -6.89
C GLY A 133 14.66 -14.05 -8.11
N ASP A 134 13.35 -14.18 -7.92
CA ASP A 134 12.36 -14.01 -8.98
C ASP A 134 12.13 -12.50 -9.28
N ALA A 135 11.74 -12.17 -10.51
CA ALA A 135 11.28 -10.83 -10.85
C ALA A 135 9.79 -10.65 -10.49
N PRO A 136 9.38 -9.44 -10.09
CA PRO A 136 7.96 -9.14 -9.93
C PRO A 136 7.24 -9.14 -11.28
N ARG A 137 5.90 -9.18 -11.26
CA ARG A 137 5.09 -9.01 -12.46
C ARG A 137 5.27 -7.58 -13.03
N PRO A 138 5.14 -7.38 -14.35
CA PRO A 138 5.26 -6.07 -14.95
C PRO A 138 4.16 -5.11 -14.45
N ILE A 139 4.44 -3.81 -14.45
CA ILE A 139 3.53 -2.77 -13.93
C ILE A 139 2.24 -2.66 -14.75
N ASP A 140 2.26 -3.06 -16.01
CA ASP A 140 1.12 -3.06 -16.94
C ASP A 140 0.32 -4.38 -16.92
N ASP A 141 0.65 -5.31 -15.99
CA ASP A 141 -0.13 -6.53 -15.81
C ASP A 141 -1.56 -6.18 -15.39
N PRO A 142 -2.60 -6.69 -16.08
CA PRO A 142 -3.98 -6.28 -15.85
C PRO A 142 -4.47 -6.53 -14.41
N PHE A 143 -5.02 -5.52 -13.75
CA PHE A 143 -5.68 -5.67 -12.45
C PHE A 143 -7.13 -6.16 -12.65
N ARG A 144 -7.28 -7.48 -12.86
CA ARG A 144 -8.53 -8.11 -13.28
C ARG A 144 -9.72 -7.92 -12.32
N LEU A 145 -9.44 -7.74 -11.03
CA LEU A 145 -10.44 -7.61 -9.98
C LEU A 145 -10.56 -6.18 -9.45
N ARG A 146 -10.02 -5.19 -10.18
CA ARG A 146 -10.18 -3.78 -9.81
C ARG A 146 -11.66 -3.45 -9.65
N PRO A 147 -12.09 -2.95 -8.47
CA PRO A 147 -13.46 -2.52 -8.25
C PRO A 147 -13.82 -1.32 -9.13
N THR A 148 -14.97 -1.35 -9.76
CA THR A 148 -15.47 -0.25 -10.61
C THR A 148 -16.84 0.26 -10.21
N SER A 149 -17.54 -0.44 -9.32
CA SER A 149 -18.94 -0.12 -8.97
C SER A 149 -19.08 1.24 -8.28
N LEU A 150 -18.15 1.61 -7.42
CA LEU A 150 -18.17 2.90 -6.72
C LEU A 150 -17.86 4.05 -7.69
N ALA A 151 -16.82 3.90 -8.53
CA ALA A 151 -16.45 4.90 -9.53
C ALA A 151 -17.60 5.13 -10.52
N ASN A 152 -18.26 4.06 -10.98
CA ASN A 152 -19.40 4.15 -11.88
C ASN A 152 -20.59 4.87 -11.24
N ARG A 153 -20.96 4.51 -10.00
CA ARG A 153 -22.05 5.20 -9.27
C ARG A 153 -21.78 6.69 -9.07
N ARG A 154 -20.55 7.05 -8.75
CA ARG A 154 -20.17 8.45 -8.56
C ARG A 154 -20.21 9.23 -9.88
N ALA A 155 -19.72 8.64 -10.96
CA ALA A 155 -19.81 9.22 -12.29
C ALA A 155 -21.28 9.47 -12.71
N GLU A 156 -22.18 8.52 -12.47
CA GLU A 156 -23.61 8.63 -12.72
C GLU A 156 -24.28 9.75 -11.88
N GLN A 157 -23.79 9.99 -10.67
CA GLN A 157 -24.30 11.02 -9.77
C GLN A 157 -23.65 12.40 -10.00
N GLY A 158 -22.70 12.51 -10.91
CA GLY A 158 -21.92 13.73 -11.14
C GLY A 158 -21.04 14.16 -9.98
N VAL A 159 -20.72 13.21 -9.07
CA VAL A 159 -19.84 13.46 -7.93
C VAL A 159 -18.40 13.31 -8.37
N VAL A 160 -17.64 14.39 -8.28
CA VAL A 160 -16.17 14.32 -8.46
C VAL A 160 -15.60 13.75 -7.16
N PRO A 161 -14.92 12.59 -7.21
CA PRO A 161 -14.40 11.99 -6.00
C PRO A 161 -13.18 12.75 -5.50
N ASP A 162 -13.31 13.34 -4.35
CA ASP A 162 -12.22 13.69 -3.46
C ASP A 162 -12.69 13.31 -2.04
N MET A 163 -12.38 12.10 -1.62
CA MET A 163 -12.81 11.57 -0.31
C MET A 163 -12.10 12.25 0.86
N LYS A 164 -10.98 12.94 0.61
CA LYS A 164 -10.25 13.69 1.64
C LYS A 164 -10.95 15.02 2.02
N ARG A 165 -12.02 15.39 1.32
CA ARG A 165 -12.76 16.66 1.52
C ARG A 165 -14.20 16.50 1.98
N ILE A 166 -14.55 15.39 2.62
CA ILE A 166 -15.87 15.21 3.27
C ILE A 166 -15.73 15.49 4.75
#